data_ee6418307c45c58fbab4fbec808986d5
#
_entry.id   ee6418307c45c58fbab4fbec808986d5
#
_cell.length_a   1.000
_cell.length_b   1.000
_cell.length_c   1.000
_cell.angle_alpha   90.00
_cell.angle_beta   90.00
_cell.angle_gamma   90.00
#
_symmetry.space_group_name_H-M   'P 1'
#
loop_
_entity.id
_entity.type
_entity.pdbx_description
1 polymer ?
#
loop_
_entity_poly.entity_id
_entity_poly.type
_entity_poly.pdbx_seq_one_letter_code
_entity_poly.pdbx_strand_id
1 'polypeptide(L)'
;MRYFLLFFISISFISCYDAERKCEDFRTGTFEFEAFLDNELLKTTFVRNDSIEIDYFQGKADTSSIRWINDCEYILQKLNPKSLDEERAVHIKILTTKGNTYTFEYGIVGQTNKQKGTAVRVD
;
A
#
# COMPACT_ATOMS: atom_id res chain seq x y z
N MET A 1 57.68 10.18 -31.25
CA MET A 1 56.62 10.78 -30.48
C MET A 1 55.61 9.70 -30.09
N ARG A 2 55.50 9.39 -28.83
CA ARG A 2 54.50 8.45 -28.33
C ARG A 2 53.27 9.23 -27.91
N TYR A 3 52.16 9.04 -28.61
CA TYR A 3 50.89 9.57 -28.18
C TYR A 3 50.31 8.63 -27.13
N PHE A 4 50.28 9.07 -25.90
CA PHE A 4 49.57 8.40 -24.80
C PHE A 4 48.09 8.77 -24.95
N LEU A 5 47.30 7.84 -25.49
CA LEU A 5 45.85 7.95 -25.52
C LEU A 5 45.32 7.56 -24.13
N LEU A 6 45.07 8.57 -23.32
CA LEU A 6 44.34 8.41 -22.07
C LEU A 6 42.87 8.08 -22.39
N PHE A 7 42.58 6.81 -22.35
CA PHE A 7 41.21 6.33 -22.44
C PHE A 7 40.54 6.64 -21.08
N PHE A 8 39.76 7.72 -21.05
CA PHE A 8 38.93 8.05 -19.91
C PHE A 8 37.75 7.08 -19.88
N ILE A 9 37.84 6.00 -19.12
CA ILE A 9 36.70 5.13 -18.84
C ILE A 9 35.77 5.90 -17.90
N SER A 10 34.76 6.51 -18.50
CA SER A 10 33.65 7.08 -17.77
C SER A 10 32.86 5.93 -17.16
N ILE A 11 33.11 5.60 -15.89
CA ILE A 11 32.30 4.66 -15.12
C ILE A 11 31.00 5.39 -14.79
N SER A 12 29.99 5.16 -15.62
CA SER A 12 28.63 5.58 -15.30
C SER A 12 28.15 4.74 -14.15
N PHE A 13 28.17 5.29 -12.93
CA PHE A 13 27.48 4.69 -11.81
C PHE A 13 25.98 4.78 -12.09
N ILE A 14 25.40 3.68 -12.57
CA ILE A 14 23.96 3.53 -12.59
C ILE A 14 23.58 3.22 -11.13
N SER A 15 23.22 4.26 -10.38
CA SER A 15 22.60 4.04 -9.07
C SER A 15 21.19 3.54 -9.33
N CYS A 16 20.97 2.24 -9.11
CA CYS A 16 19.63 1.70 -8.96
C CYS A 16 19.02 2.33 -7.71
N TYR A 17 18.11 3.28 -7.90
CA TYR A 17 17.35 3.86 -6.82
C TYR A 17 16.24 2.88 -6.45
N ASP A 18 16.50 2.01 -5.48
CA ASP A 18 15.46 1.18 -4.91
C ASP A 18 14.59 2.07 -4.02
N ALA A 19 13.29 2.12 -4.34
CA ALA A 19 12.33 2.82 -3.49
C ALA A 19 12.37 2.20 -2.09
N GLU A 20 12.51 3.03 -1.06
CA GLU A 20 12.52 2.60 0.32
C GLU A 20 11.18 1.97 0.69
N ARG A 21 11.21 0.78 1.27
CA ARG A 21 10.02 0.08 1.77
C ARG A 21 10.24 -0.38 3.20
N LYS A 22 9.73 0.39 4.13
CA LYS A 22 9.69 0.02 5.56
C LYS A 22 8.29 -0.47 5.91
N CYS A 23 7.86 -1.53 5.26
CA CYS A 23 6.50 -2.04 5.37
C CYS A 23 6.12 -2.46 6.78
N GLU A 24 7.07 -2.99 7.54
CA GLU A 24 6.83 -3.43 8.92
C GLU A 24 6.36 -2.30 9.83
N ASP A 25 6.80 -1.08 9.57
CA ASP A 25 6.40 0.10 10.35
C ASP A 25 4.90 0.44 10.17
N PHE A 26 4.27 -0.10 9.13
CA PHE A 26 2.87 0.14 8.80
C PHE A 26 1.96 -1.07 9.07
N ARG A 27 2.47 -2.06 9.78
CA ARG A 27 1.72 -3.28 10.08
C ARG A 27 0.58 -3.05 11.05
N THR A 28 0.78 -2.16 12.00
CA THR A 28 -0.22 -1.77 12.99
C THR A 28 -0.30 -0.25 13.08
N GLY A 29 -1.43 0.27 13.49
CA GLY A 29 -1.63 1.69 13.68
C GLY A 29 -2.98 2.19 13.18
N THR A 30 -3.12 3.50 13.20
CA THR A 30 -4.30 4.21 12.67
C THR A 30 -3.87 5.03 11.47
N PHE A 31 -4.62 4.90 10.38
CA PHE A 31 -4.28 5.49 9.09
C PHE A 31 -5.48 6.19 8.48
N GLU A 32 -5.21 7.16 7.62
CA GLU A 32 -6.23 7.81 6.80
C GLU A 32 -5.91 7.63 5.32
N PHE A 33 -6.95 7.38 4.54
CA PHE A 33 -6.91 7.27 3.09
C PHE A 33 -8.00 8.14 2.50
N GLU A 34 -7.65 8.96 1.49
CA GLU A 34 -8.58 9.83 0.79
C GLU A 34 -8.78 9.33 -0.64
N ALA A 35 -10.02 9.33 -1.10
CA ALA A 35 -10.36 8.96 -2.46
C ALA A 35 -11.48 9.89 -2.99
N PHE A 36 -11.47 10.12 -4.31
CA PHE A 36 -12.56 10.81 -4.98
C PHE A 36 -13.64 9.81 -5.38
N LEU A 37 -14.85 10.05 -4.89
CA LEU A 37 -16.05 9.33 -5.33
C LEU A 37 -17.08 10.38 -5.77
N ASP A 38 -17.56 10.27 -7.01
CA ASP A 38 -18.54 11.19 -7.60
C ASP A 38 -18.14 12.67 -7.47
N ASN A 39 -16.87 12.99 -7.74
CA ASN A 39 -16.27 14.33 -7.61
C ASN A 39 -16.21 14.87 -6.17
N GLU A 40 -16.46 14.05 -5.18
CA GLU A 40 -16.34 14.37 -3.77
C GLU A 40 -15.12 13.70 -3.15
N LEU A 41 -14.34 14.45 -2.37
CA LEU A 41 -13.20 13.91 -1.64
C LEU A 41 -13.71 13.27 -0.35
N LEU A 42 -13.63 11.94 -0.27
CA LEU A 42 -14.05 11.17 0.89
C LEU A 42 -12.83 10.58 1.62
N LYS A 43 -12.90 10.61 2.94
CA LYS A 43 -11.84 10.11 3.81
C LYS A 43 -12.29 8.82 4.50
N THR A 44 -11.44 7.80 4.44
CA THR A 44 -11.59 6.59 5.23
C THR A 44 -10.50 6.55 6.29
N THR A 45 -10.89 6.32 7.53
CA THR A 45 -9.94 6.04 8.62
C THR A 45 -9.96 4.54 8.87
N PHE A 46 -8.79 3.93 8.98
CA PHE A 46 -8.71 2.52 9.31
C PHE A 46 -7.69 2.26 10.41
N VAL A 47 -8.09 1.36 11.31
CA VAL A 47 -7.28 0.92 12.44
C VAL A 47 -6.87 -0.52 12.21
N ARG A 48 -5.60 -0.80 12.30
CA ARG A 48 -5.04 -2.12 12.01
C ARG A 48 -4.24 -2.63 13.19
N ASN A 49 -4.53 -3.88 13.58
CA ASN A 49 -3.67 -4.66 14.46
C ASN A 49 -3.18 -5.92 13.70
N ASP A 50 -2.56 -6.86 14.39
CA ASP A 50 -1.96 -8.04 13.73
C ASP A 50 -2.98 -8.96 13.04
N SER A 51 -4.24 -8.90 13.44
CA SER A 51 -5.27 -9.88 13.03
C SER A 51 -6.44 -9.27 12.28
N ILE A 52 -6.77 -8.02 12.54
CA ILE A 52 -7.95 -7.36 11.96
C ILE A 52 -7.65 -5.93 11.53
N GLU A 53 -8.45 -5.46 10.60
CA GLU A 53 -8.52 -4.06 10.20
C GLU A 53 -9.96 -3.60 10.30
N ILE A 54 -10.17 -2.43 10.92
CA ILE A 54 -11.48 -1.80 11.03
C ILE A 54 -11.47 -0.53 10.19
N ASP A 55 -12.32 -0.48 9.18
CA ASP A 55 -12.49 0.67 8.30
C ASP A 55 -13.69 1.50 8.75
N TYR A 56 -13.46 2.78 8.96
CA TYR A 56 -14.51 3.75 9.30
C TYR A 56 -14.76 4.64 8.09
N PHE A 57 -15.94 4.52 7.52
CA PHE A 57 -16.33 5.26 6.34
C PHE A 57 -17.79 5.71 6.44
N GLN A 58 -18.02 7.02 6.33
CA GLN A 58 -19.37 7.62 6.38
C GLN A 58 -20.20 7.16 7.59
N GLY A 59 -19.56 7.15 8.77
CA GLY A 59 -20.23 6.76 10.02
C GLY A 59 -20.45 5.25 10.20
N LYS A 60 -19.93 4.42 9.31
CA LYS A 60 -20.02 2.97 9.38
C LYS A 60 -18.65 2.36 9.66
N ALA A 61 -18.65 1.29 10.46
CA ALA A 61 -17.45 0.51 10.73
C ALA A 61 -17.56 -0.87 10.09
N ASP A 62 -16.57 -1.22 9.27
CA ASP A 62 -16.45 -2.55 8.67
C ASP A 62 -15.19 -3.23 9.16
N THR A 63 -15.32 -4.45 9.68
CA THR A 63 -14.18 -5.22 10.18
C THR A 63 -13.82 -6.31 9.18
N SER A 64 -12.52 -6.40 8.90
CA SER A 64 -11.95 -7.43 8.02
C SER A 64 -10.86 -8.20 8.77
N SER A 65 -10.73 -9.48 8.45
CA SER A 65 -9.53 -10.23 8.83
C SER A 65 -8.36 -9.77 7.96
N ILE A 66 -7.17 -9.78 8.52
CA ILE A 66 -5.95 -9.45 7.81
C ILE A 66 -5.00 -10.64 7.84
N ARG A 67 -4.42 -10.97 6.70
CA ARG A 67 -3.42 -12.03 6.57
C ARG A 67 -2.24 -11.51 5.77
N TRP A 68 -1.09 -11.38 6.42
CA TRP A 68 0.15 -10.96 5.77
C TRP A 68 0.75 -12.12 5.00
N ILE A 69 0.98 -11.90 3.70
CA ILE A 69 1.64 -12.87 2.81
C ILE A 69 3.15 -12.72 2.94
N ASN A 70 3.61 -11.47 3.04
CA ASN A 70 4.99 -11.09 3.27
C ASN A 70 4.99 -9.73 3.97
N ASP A 71 6.15 -9.10 4.14
CA ASP A 71 6.26 -7.84 4.88
C ASP A 71 5.51 -6.67 4.23
N CYS A 72 5.26 -6.74 2.92
CA CYS A 72 4.66 -5.64 2.16
C CYS A 72 3.31 -5.97 1.53
N GLU A 73 2.79 -7.20 1.69
CA GLU A 73 1.55 -7.63 1.04
C GLU A 73 0.64 -8.33 2.03
N TYR A 74 -0.64 -8.01 1.96
CA TYR A 74 -1.63 -8.65 2.81
C TYR A 74 -2.98 -8.80 2.10
N ILE A 75 -3.78 -9.70 2.66
CA ILE A 75 -5.14 -10.00 2.19
C ILE A 75 -6.14 -9.55 3.25
N LEU A 76 -7.13 -8.78 2.82
CA LEU A 76 -8.28 -8.41 3.64
C LEU A 76 -9.51 -9.20 3.20
N GLN A 77 -10.27 -9.66 4.18
CA GLN A 77 -11.56 -10.30 3.93
C GLN A 77 -12.56 -9.85 4.99
N LYS A 78 -13.72 -9.33 4.56
CA LYS A 78 -14.77 -8.89 5.48
C LYS A 78 -15.27 -10.03 6.34
N LEU A 79 -15.43 -9.79 7.65
CA LEU A 79 -15.92 -10.80 8.59
C LEU A 79 -17.41 -11.04 8.45
N ASN A 80 -18.19 -9.99 8.13
CA ASN A 80 -19.64 -10.06 7.99
C ASN A 80 -20.08 -9.55 6.62
N PRO A 81 -19.78 -10.29 5.54
CA PRO A 81 -20.14 -9.86 4.20
C PRO A 81 -21.67 -9.86 4.03
N LYS A 82 -22.19 -8.80 3.40
CA LYS A 82 -23.64 -8.65 3.15
C LYS A 82 -24.00 -8.97 1.71
N SER A 83 -23.03 -9.24 0.83
CA SER A 83 -23.21 -9.56 -0.57
C SER A 83 -22.12 -10.49 -1.06
N LEU A 84 -22.30 -11.07 -2.24
CA LEU A 84 -21.26 -11.88 -2.89
C LEU A 84 -20.01 -11.05 -3.21
N ASP A 85 -20.18 -9.77 -3.58
CA ASP A 85 -19.05 -8.89 -3.85
C ASP A 85 -18.24 -8.62 -2.58
N GLU A 86 -18.87 -8.48 -1.43
CA GLU A 86 -18.20 -8.28 -0.16
C GLU A 86 -17.48 -9.54 0.36
N GLU A 87 -17.86 -10.73 -0.11
CA GLU A 87 -17.18 -11.99 0.21
C GLU A 87 -15.81 -12.11 -0.47
N ARG A 88 -15.55 -11.31 -1.50
CA ARG A 88 -14.30 -11.36 -2.24
C ARG A 88 -13.17 -10.75 -1.43
N ALA A 89 -12.07 -11.48 -1.34
CA ALA A 89 -10.88 -10.98 -0.67
C ALA A 89 -10.20 -9.88 -1.49
N VAL A 90 -9.60 -8.92 -0.80
CA VAL A 90 -8.85 -7.81 -1.40
C VAL A 90 -7.37 -8.01 -1.11
N HIS A 91 -6.55 -7.95 -2.15
CA HIS A 91 -5.11 -7.99 -2.06
C HIS A 91 -4.56 -6.56 -2.01
N ILE A 92 -3.69 -6.29 -1.05
CA ILE A 92 -3.05 -4.99 -0.89
C ILE A 92 -1.54 -5.18 -0.89
N LYS A 93 -0.86 -4.37 -1.70
CA LYS A 93 0.59 -4.36 -1.80
C LYS A 93 1.12 -2.95 -1.52
N ILE A 94 1.99 -2.83 -0.53
CA ILE A 94 2.68 -1.58 -0.25
C ILE A 94 3.77 -1.39 -1.29
N LEU A 95 3.72 -0.28 -2.01
CA LEU A 95 4.65 0.03 -3.11
C LEU A 95 5.85 0.83 -2.63
N THR A 96 5.61 1.88 -1.84
CA THR A 96 6.65 2.75 -1.30
C THR A 96 6.28 3.22 0.09
N THR A 97 7.29 3.53 0.91
CA THR A 97 7.08 4.16 2.22
C THR A 97 7.94 5.40 2.33
N LYS A 98 7.43 6.44 2.97
CA LYS A 98 8.16 7.68 3.23
C LYS A 98 7.60 8.36 4.48
N GLY A 99 8.39 8.39 5.57
CA GLY A 99 7.94 8.94 6.84
C GLY A 99 6.69 8.21 7.34
N ASN A 100 5.61 8.94 7.56
CA ASN A 100 4.32 8.40 8.01
C ASN A 100 3.38 8.01 6.86
N THR A 101 3.86 8.07 5.64
CA THR A 101 3.06 7.86 4.42
C THR A 101 3.50 6.61 3.69
N TYR A 102 2.55 5.86 3.16
CA TYR A 102 2.84 4.79 2.22
C TYR A 102 1.89 4.82 1.04
N THR A 103 2.41 4.41 -0.13
CA THR A 103 1.60 4.19 -1.31
C THR A 103 1.33 2.70 -1.45
N PHE A 104 0.16 2.36 -1.95
CA PHE A 104 -0.25 0.98 -2.08
C PHE A 104 -1.07 0.75 -3.35
N GLU A 105 -1.09 -0.49 -3.76
CA GLU A 105 -1.90 -1.01 -4.84
C GLU A 105 -2.91 -1.99 -4.25
N TYR A 106 -4.14 -1.95 -4.70
CA TYR A 106 -5.17 -2.85 -4.19
C TYR A 106 -6.09 -3.33 -5.31
N GLY A 107 -6.65 -4.50 -5.11
CA GLY A 107 -7.59 -5.12 -6.04
C GLY A 107 -8.14 -6.42 -5.51
N ILE A 108 -9.18 -6.92 -6.18
CA ILE A 108 -9.79 -8.21 -5.85
C ILE A 108 -8.82 -9.34 -6.19
N VAL A 109 -8.64 -10.28 -5.29
CA VAL A 109 -7.81 -11.47 -5.52
C VAL A 109 -8.29 -12.20 -6.78
N GLY A 110 -7.35 -12.51 -7.67
CA GLY A 110 -7.64 -13.19 -8.93
C GLY A 110 -8.06 -12.28 -10.08
N GLN A 111 -8.23 -10.98 -9.86
CA GLN A 111 -8.53 -10.01 -10.90
C GLN A 111 -7.28 -9.21 -11.26
N THR A 112 -7.20 -8.75 -12.51
CA THR A 112 -6.06 -7.99 -13.02
C THR A 112 -6.18 -6.48 -12.78
N ASN A 113 -7.40 -5.99 -12.56
CA ASN A 113 -7.64 -4.57 -12.30
C ASN A 113 -7.12 -4.18 -10.93
N LYS A 114 -6.15 -3.26 -10.90
CA LYS A 114 -5.55 -2.74 -9.69
C LYS A 114 -5.74 -1.24 -9.61
N GLN A 115 -6.00 -0.76 -8.41
CA GLN A 115 -6.07 0.67 -8.09
C GLN A 115 -4.93 1.03 -7.14
N LYS A 116 -4.58 2.30 -7.11
CA LYS A 116 -3.52 2.82 -6.25
C LYS A 116 -4.07 3.84 -5.28
N GLY A 117 -3.47 3.91 -4.12
CA GLY A 117 -3.82 4.88 -3.10
C GLY A 117 -2.63 5.28 -2.26
N THR A 118 -2.83 6.27 -1.42
CA THR A 118 -1.85 6.74 -0.46
C THR A 118 -2.50 6.82 0.91
N ALA A 119 -1.85 6.26 1.91
CA ALA A 119 -2.31 6.30 3.29
C ALA A 119 -1.30 7.01 4.17
N VAL A 120 -1.79 7.70 5.19
CA VAL A 120 -0.99 8.45 6.15
C VAL A 120 -1.30 7.94 7.56
N ARG A 121 -0.26 7.65 8.33
CA ARG A 121 -0.41 7.34 9.76
C ARG A 121 -0.84 8.60 10.52
N VAL A 122 -1.85 8.47 11.38
CA VAL A 122 -2.42 9.59 12.16
C VAL A 122 -2.40 9.37 13.67
N ASP A 123 -1.82 8.27 14.13
CA ASP A 123 -1.66 7.98 15.56
C ASP A 123 -0.26 8.33 16.12
#